data_00e2bce4a39f4ca01e1c853c1b06d691
#
_entry.id   00e2bce4a39f4ca01e1c853c1b06d691
#
_cell.length_a   1.000
_cell.length_b   1.000
_cell.length_c   1.000
_cell.angle_alpha   90.00
_cell.angle_beta   90.00
_cell.angle_gamma   90.00
#
_symmetry.space_group_name_H-M   'P 1'
#
loop_
_entity.id
_entity.type
_entity.pdbx_description
1 polymer ?
#
loop_
_entity_poly.entity_id
_entity_poly.type
_entity_poly.pdbx_seq_one_letter_code
_entity_poly.pdbx_strand_id
1 'polypeptide(L)'
;MYSILKPIIRLALFFYTKNIHVHFDKRTVSNEPKIIAANHPNSFFDAIIIAVFYPRPIYFLARGDAFKKPFISKLLKALHLIPIYRISEGRNNLVKNDATFKHCVELLKQGETILIFSEGICVNEWKLRSLKKGTARLTLMALQEGIHKIEIQPTTINYSSFNVVPKNIQVHFNKAFKANGILYSKETDFYSQFNIKLKKGIEKKLITNKNHPDLQEITSYKNKTLQKNNLIKKK
;
A
#
# COMPACT_ATOMS: atom_id res chain seq x y z
N MET A 1 10.03 8.43 -19.16
CA MET A 1 10.55 7.19 -18.52
C MET A 1 9.43 6.34 -17.92
N TYR A 2 8.56 6.87 -17.07
CA TYR A 2 7.44 6.14 -16.44
C TYR A 2 6.51 5.44 -17.46
N SER A 3 6.13 6.12 -18.54
CA SER A 3 5.25 5.58 -19.60
C SER A 3 5.88 4.42 -20.38
N ILE A 4 7.19 4.43 -20.55
CA ILE A 4 7.93 3.37 -21.26
C ILE A 4 8.09 2.14 -20.35
N LEU A 5 8.29 2.33 -19.04
CA LEU A 5 8.46 1.23 -18.11
C LEU A 5 7.17 0.45 -17.85
N LYS A 6 6.00 1.09 -17.88
CA LYS A 6 4.71 0.41 -17.64
C LYS A 6 4.48 -0.81 -18.54
N PRO A 7 4.61 -0.74 -19.88
CA PRO A 7 4.40 -1.91 -20.74
C PRO A 7 5.45 -3.00 -20.51
N ILE A 8 6.71 -2.63 -20.27
CA ILE A 8 7.79 -3.60 -20.00
C ILE A 8 7.48 -4.37 -18.70
N ILE A 9 7.09 -3.65 -17.65
CA ILE A 9 6.74 -4.28 -16.38
C ILE A 9 5.47 -5.13 -16.51
N ARG A 10 4.47 -4.71 -17.29
CA ARG A 10 3.29 -5.54 -17.57
C ARG A 10 3.66 -6.86 -18.24
N LEU A 11 4.59 -6.83 -19.19
CA LEU A 11 5.09 -8.04 -19.83
C LEU A 11 5.81 -8.94 -18.83
N ALA A 12 6.66 -8.38 -17.96
CA ALA A 12 7.34 -9.14 -16.91
C ALA A 12 6.33 -9.75 -15.92
N LEU A 13 5.28 -9.00 -15.53
CA LEU A 13 4.22 -9.49 -14.67
C LEU A 13 3.43 -10.65 -15.29
N PHE A 14 3.28 -10.68 -16.61
CA PHE A 14 2.62 -11.79 -17.30
C PHE A 14 3.33 -13.13 -17.03
N PHE A 15 4.66 -13.16 -17.00
CA PHE A 15 5.42 -14.37 -16.66
C PHE A 15 5.44 -14.69 -15.16
N TYR A 16 5.26 -13.68 -14.31
CA TYR A 16 5.35 -13.83 -12.86
C TYR A 16 4.00 -14.19 -12.21
N THR A 17 2.89 -13.92 -12.88
CA THR A 17 1.54 -14.08 -12.32
C THR A 17 0.71 -15.04 -13.15
N LYS A 18 -0.18 -15.77 -12.47
CA LYS A 18 -1.21 -16.58 -13.14
C LYS A 18 -2.36 -15.68 -13.62
N ASN A 19 -2.89 -14.85 -12.72
CA ASN A 19 -3.92 -13.87 -13.02
C ASN A 19 -3.70 -12.60 -12.18
N ILE A 20 -4.00 -11.44 -12.77
CA ILE A 20 -4.09 -10.17 -12.05
C ILE A 20 -5.48 -9.59 -12.28
N HIS A 21 -6.23 -9.43 -11.20
CA HIS A 21 -7.54 -8.79 -11.23
C HIS A 21 -7.44 -7.40 -10.58
N VAL A 22 -7.73 -6.37 -11.34
CA VAL A 22 -7.71 -4.98 -10.87
C VAL A 22 -9.13 -4.42 -10.89
N HIS A 23 -9.59 -4.00 -9.74
CA HIS A 23 -10.93 -3.45 -9.55
C HIS A 23 -10.85 -1.99 -9.13
N PHE A 24 -11.53 -1.13 -9.87
CA PHE A 24 -11.71 0.27 -9.53
C PHE A 24 -13.15 0.51 -9.08
N ASP A 25 -13.34 1.12 -7.91
CA ASP A 25 -14.65 1.70 -7.59
C ASP A 25 -14.96 2.80 -8.61
N LYS A 26 -16.22 2.93 -9.03
CA LYS A 26 -16.66 3.82 -10.13
C LYS A 26 -16.24 5.30 -9.94
N ARG A 27 -15.89 5.73 -8.73
CA ARG A 27 -15.45 7.08 -8.38
C ARG A 27 -13.94 7.21 -8.14
N THR A 28 -13.16 6.22 -8.56
CA THR A 28 -11.73 6.15 -8.20
C THR A 28 -10.85 7.08 -9.03
N VAL A 29 -11.22 7.32 -10.28
CA VAL A 29 -10.41 8.12 -11.21
C VAL A 29 -10.95 9.54 -11.25
N SER A 30 -10.41 10.39 -10.40
CA SER A 30 -10.61 11.84 -10.42
C SER A 30 -9.29 12.54 -10.71
N ASN A 31 -9.35 13.80 -11.12
CA ASN A 31 -8.16 14.66 -11.26
C ASN A 31 -7.76 15.35 -9.95
N GLU A 32 -8.48 15.10 -8.87
CA GLU A 32 -8.19 15.67 -7.56
C GLU A 32 -6.88 15.09 -6.98
N PRO A 33 -6.15 15.87 -6.16
CA PRO A 33 -4.99 15.39 -5.44
C PRO A 33 -5.35 14.18 -4.59
N LYS A 34 -4.47 13.15 -4.60
CA LYS A 34 -4.86 11.87 -4.03
C LYS A 34 -3.74 11.21 -3.23
N ILE A 35 -4.12 10.64 -2.09
CA ILE A 35 -3.28 9.70 -1.35
C ILE A 35 -3.87 8.30 -1.52
N ILE A 36 -3.15 7.42 -2.20
CA ILE A 36 -3.40 5.98 -2.23
C ILE A 36 -2.81 5.40 -0.96
N ALA A 37 -3.67 4.86 -0.10
CA ALA A 37 -3.29 4.28 1.17
C ALA A 37 -3.54 2.76 1.14
N ALA A 38 -2.46 1.97 1.10
CA ALA A 38 -2.53 0.53 0.86
C ALA A 38 -1.98 -0.29 2.03
N ASN A 39 -2.38 -1.59 2.09
CA ASN A 39 -1.68 -2.61 2.85
C ASN A 39 -0.36 -3.00 2.17
N HIS A 40 0.56 -3.66 2.90
CA HIS A 40 1.93 -3.90 2.43
C HIS A 40 2.40 -5.35 2.65
N PRO A 41 1.80 -6.32 1.98
CA PRO A 41 2.13 -7.73 2.22
C PRO A 41 3.36 -8.24 1.43
N ASN A 42 3.80 -7.59 0.33
CA ASN A 42 4.83 -8.16 -0.54
C ASN A 42 5.85 -7.12 -1.05
N SER A 43 6.30 -6.25 -0.15
CA SER A 43 7.44 -5.35 -0.34
C SER A 43 7.37 -4.50 -1.63
N PHE A 44 8.49 -4.39 -2.34
CA PHE A 44 8.62 -3.61 -3.57
C PHE A 44 7.61 -4.01 -4.66
N PHE A 45 7.16 -5.27 -4.65
CA PHE A 45 6.22 -5.80 -5.62
C PHE A 45 4.84 -5.12 -5.52
N ASP A 46 4.40 -4.79 -4.31
CA ASP A 46 3.13 -4.07 -4.09
C ASP A 46 3.14 -2.70 -4.79
N ALA A 47 4.26 -1.97 -4.66
CA ALA A 47 4.41 -0.66 -5.28
C ALA A 47 4.39 -0.76 -6.81
N ILE A 48 5.09 -1.73 -7.38
CA ILE A 48 5.13 -1.97 -8.83
C ILE A 48 3.74 -2.25 -9.36
N ILE A 49 3.00 -3.16 -8.71
CA ILE A 49 1.66 -3.55 -9.17
C ILE A 49 0.73 -2.35 -9.15
N ILE A 50 0.68 -1.60 -8.05
CA ILE A 50 -0.16 -0.40 -7.97
C ILE A 50 0.24 0.60 -9.07
N ALA A 51 1.54 0.86 -9.24
CA ALA A 51 2.02 1.81 -10.24
C ALA A 51 1.64 1.47 -11.67
N VAL A 52 1.80 0.20 -12.01
CA VAL A 52 1.58 -0.29 -13.39
C VAL A 52 0.12 -0.23 -13.78
N PHE A 53 -0.78 -0.55 -12.85
CA PHE A 53 -2.21 -0.63 -13.14
C PHE A 53 -2.97 0.66 -12.82
N TYR A 54 -2.44 1.54 -11.99
CA TYR A 54 -3.07 2.84 -11.76
C TYR A 54 -2.95 3.74 -13.01
N PRO A 55 -4.01 4.45 -13.43
CA PRO A 55 -4.03 5.17 -14.70
C PRO A 55 -3.10 6.39 -14.73
N ARG A 56 -2.89 7.06 -13.58
CA ARG A 56 -2.04 8.25 -13.45
C ARG A 56 -0.63 7.90 -12.93
N PRO A 57 0.38 8.74 -13.16
CA PRO A 57 1.66 8.61 -12.45
C PRO A 57 1.47 8.67 -10.94
N ILE A 58 2.30 7.96 -10.20
CA ILE A 58 2.26 7.90 -8.74
C ILE A 58 3.64 8.23 -8.18
N TYR A 59 3.67 9.02 -7.12
CA TYR A 59 4.84 9.21 -6.27
C TYR A 59 4.80 8.21 -5.11
N PHE A 60 5.96 7.60 -4.80
CA PHE A 60 6.04 6.52 -3.81
C PHE A 60 6.89 6.94 -2.63
N LEU A 61 6.41 6.72 -1.42
CA LEU A 61 7.27 6.80 -0.25
C LEU A 61 8.07 5.49 -0.11
N ALA A 62 9.39 5.60 -0.22
CA ALA A 62 10.33 4.50 -0.14
C ALA A 62 11.36 4.73 0.97
N ARG A 63 11.95 3.65 1.49
CA ARG A 63 12.93 3.73 2.58
C ARG A 63 14.11 4.64 2.23
N GLY A 64 14.46 5.54 3.13
CA GLY A 64 15.53 6.52 2.95
C GLY A 64 16.92 5.92 2.77
N ASP A 65 17.17 4.72 3.33
CA ASP A 65 18.44 4.01 3.16
C ASP A 65 18.73 3.60 1.71
N ALA A 66 17.70 3.40 0.88
CA ALA A 66 17.86 3.13 -0.55
C ALA A 66 18.48 4.31 -1.32
N PHE A 67 18.40 5.53 -0.78
CA PHE A 67 18.88 6.75 -1.44
C PHE A 67 20.31 7.13 -1.07
N LYS A 68 21.05 6.30 -0.35
CA LYS A 68 22.42 6.61 0.12
C LYS A 68 23.43 6.82 -1.01
N LYS A 69 23.30 6.07 -2.11
CA LYS A 69 24.22 6.19 -3.25
C LYS A 69 23.69 7.26 -4.23
N PRO A 70 24.49 8.28 -4.61
CA PRO A 70 24.03 9.40 -5.43
C PRO A 70 23.39 8.99 -6.76
N PHE A 71 24.01 8.05 -7.47
CA PHE A 71 23.48 7.53 -8.74
C PHE A 71 22.12 6.84 -8.56
N ILE A 72 22.01 5.98 -7.55
CA ILE A 72 20.74 5.28 -7.24
C ILE A 72 19.69 6.30 -6.80
N SER A 73 20.04 7.28 -5.97
CA SER A 73 19.14 8.35 -5.55
C SER A 73 18.57 9.11 -6.75
N LYS A 74 19.41 9.46 -7.73
CA LYS A 74 18.97 10.13 -8.96
C LYS A 74 17.99 9.27 -9.76
N LEU A 75 18.27 7.97 -9.89
CA LEU A 75 17.39 7.01 -10.59
C LEU A 75 16.05 6.86 -9.86
N LEU A 76 16.07 6.67 -8.53
CA LEU A 76 14.84 6.51 -7.73
C LEU A 76 13.96 7.75 -7.80
N LYS A 77 14.54 8.95 -7.72
CA LYS A 77 13.82 10.23 -7.89
C LYS A 77 13.19 10.33 -9.27
N ALA A 78 13.92 9.94 -10.32
CA ALA A 78 13.40 9.93 -11.68
C ALA A 78 12.27 8.91 -11.88
N LEU A 79 12.15 7.91 -10.99
CA LEU A 79 11.04 6.94 -10.91
C LEU A 79 9.96 7.40 -9.93
N HIS A 80 9.95 8.66 -9.49
CA HIS A 80 8.99 9.26 -8.56
C HIS A 80 9.03 8.66 -7.13
N LEU A 81 10.18 8.10 -6.71
CA LEU A 81 10.33 7.66 -5.32
C LEU A 81 10.82 8.81 -4.44
N ILE A 82 10.21 8.92 -3.27
CA ILE A 82 10.48 9.96 -2.25
C ILE A 82 11.00 9.26 -0.98
N PRO A 83 12.15 9.69 -0.42
CA PRO A 83 12.70 9.03 0.76
C PRO A 83 11.85 9.30 2.01
N ILE A 84 11.56 8.26 2.78
CA ILE A 84 10.93 8.34 4.10
C ILE A 84 11.77 7.54 5.11
N TYR A 85 11.93 8.07 6.32
CA TYR A 85 12.78 7.49 7.36
C TYR A 85 11.91 6.92 8.48
N ARG A 86 12.30 5.75 9.02
CA ARG A 86 11.63 5.11 10.15
C ARG A 86 12.18 5.63 11.47
N ILE A 87 11.35 5.59 12.52
CA ILE A 87 11.77 5.92 13.89
C ILE A 87 12.94 5.04 14.34
N SER A 88 12.95 3.77 13.94
CA SER A 88 14.04 2.82 14.21
C SER A 88 15.39 3.19 13.57
N GLU A 89 15.40 4.12 12.61
CA GLU A 89 16.62 4.59 11.94
C GLU A 89 17.27 5.78 12.66
N GLY A 90 16.77 6.19 13.84
CA GLY A 90 17.30 7.24 14.69
C GLY A 90 16.47 8.53 14.68
N ARG A 91 16.45 9.22 15.82
CA ARG A 91 15.66 10.45 16.01
C ARG A 91 16.03 11.58 15.03
N ASN A 92 17.32 11.72 14.69
CA ASN A 92 17.79 12.72 13.74
C ASN A 92 17.19 12.57 12.34
N ASN A 93 16.72 11.38 11.99
CA ASN A 93 16.06 11.12 10.72
C ASN A 93 14.58 11.53 10.72
N LEU A 94 13.98 11.75 11.88
CA LEU A 94 12.59 12.22 11.96
C LEU A 94 12.43 13.66 11.45
N VAL A 95 13.43 14.51 11.67
CA VAL A 95 13.46 15.89 11.12
C VAL A 95 13.42 15.85 9.59
N LYS A 96 14.07 14.87 8.98
CA LYS A 96 14.04 14.67 7.52
C LYS A 96 12.65 14.33 7.01
N ASN A 97 11.82 13.67 7.82
CA ASN A 97 10.45 13.35 7.44
C ASN A 97 9.56 14.59 7.33
N ASP A 98 9.85 15.65 8.07
CA ASP A 98 9.08 16.90 7.96
C ASP A 98 9.33 17.54 6.60
N ALA A 99 10.58 17.57 6.13
CA ALA A 99 10.92 18.02 4.78
C ALA A 99 10.28 17.11 3.70
N THR A 100 10.27 15.78 3.92
CA THR A 100 9.61 14.82 3.03
C THR A 100 8.11 15.09 2.95
N PHE A 101 7.43 15.30 4.07
CA PHE A 101 5.99 15.57 4.09
C PHE A 101 5.65 16.93 3.46
N LYS A 102 6.46 17.97 3.70
CA LYS A 102 6.32 19.25 3.00
C LYS A 102 6.41 19.06 1.48
N HIS A 103 7.41 18.33 1.01
CA HIS A 103 7.52 18.01 -0.42
C HIS A 103 6.32 17.23 -0.96
N CYS A 104 5.79 16.28 -0.19
CA CYS A 104 4.55 15.57 -0.54
C CYS A 104 3.34 16.52 -0.63
N VAL A 105 3.23 17.49 0.28
CA VAL A 105 2.15 18.50 0.25
C VAL A 105 2.26 19.36 -1.01
N GLU A 106 3.48 19.78 -1.41
CA GLU A 106 3.66 20.52 -2.67
C GLU A 106 3.25 19.72 -3.91
N LEU A 107 3.55 18.41 -3.94
CA LEU A 107 3.07 17.52 -5.01
C LEU A 107 1.56 17.42 -5.02
N LEU A 108 0.94 17.30 -3.84
CA LEU A 108 -0.53 17.28 -3.73
C LEU A 108 -1.17 18.60 -4.17
N LYS A 109 -0.54 19.77 -3.92
CA LYS A 109 -1.00 21.06 -4.45
C LYS A 109 -0.99 21.08 -5.99
N GLN A 110 -0.06 20.37 -6.60
CA GLN A 110 0.03 20.21 -8.06
C GLN A 110 -0.98 19.18 -8.61
N GLY A 111 -1.83 18.60 -7.76
CA GLY A 111 -2.82 17.59 -8.15
C GLY A 111 -2.24 16.18 -8.31
N GLU A 112 -1.02 15.93 -7.82
CA GLU A 112 -0.35 14.65 -7.96
C GLU A 112 -0.92 13.57 -7.05
N THR A 113 -0.56 12.31 -7.35
CA THR A 113 -0.99 11.14 -6.58
C THR A 113 0.19 10.57 -5.80
N ILE A 114 0.01 10.34 -4.50
CA ILE A 114 1.03 9.77 -3.61
C ILE A 114 0.57 8.42 -3.09
N LEU A 115 1.43 7.40 -3.17
CA LEU A 115 1.22 6.09 -2.57
C LEU A 115 1.94 5.99 -1.22
N ILE A 116 1.17 5.58 -0.21
CA ILE A 116 1.68 5.30 1.13
C ILE A 116 1.20 3.91 1.57
N PHE A 117 2.15 3.08 2.01
CA PHE A 117 1.83 1.85 2.71
C PHE A 117 1.62 2.16 4.19
N SER A 118 0.34 2.22 4.59
CA SER A 118 -0.07 2.78 5.88
C SER A 118 0.33 1.94 7.10
N GLU A 119 0.73 0.68 6.90
CA GLU A 119 1.29 -0.19 7.94
C GLU A 119 2.72 0.19 8.35
N GLY A 120 3.45 0.92 7.50
CA GLY A 120 4.82 1.39 7.73
C GLY A 120 5.90 0.30 7.73
N ILE A 121 5.51 -0.96 7.61
CA ILE A 121 6.39 -2.13 7.45
C ILE A 121 5.76 -3.10 6.46
N CYS A 122 6.60 -3.89 5.79
CA CYS A 122 6.15 -4.99 4.95
C CYS A 122 6.28 -6.32 5.70
N VAL A 123 5.22 -7.11 5.70
CA VAL A 123 5.23 -8.47 6.25
C VAL A 123 4.33 -9.37 5.41
N ASN A 124 4.84 -10.54 5.02
CA ASN A 124 4.11 -11.53 4.24
C ASN A 124 3.02 -12.22 5.09
N GLU A 125 1.91 -11.53 5.30
CA GLU A 125 0.77 -12.01 6.10
C GLU A 125 -0.55 -11.69 5.39
N TRP A 126 -1.52 -12.60 5.47
CA TRP A 126 -2.92 -12.33 5.09
C TRP A 126 -3.68 -11.68 6.25
N LYS A 127 -3.21 -10.49 6.65
CA LYS A 127 -3.73 -9.75 7.79
C LYS A 127 -3.38 -8.28 7.63
N LEU A 128 -4.30 -7.39 7.97
CA LEU A 128 -3.98 -5.97 8.08
C LEU A 128 -3.39 -5.68 9.46
N ARG A 129 -2.21 -5.11 9.47
CA ARG A 129 -1.54 -4.63 10.68
C ARG A 129 -2.07 -3.27 11.12
N SER A 130 -1.69 -2.86 12.32
CA SER A 130 -2.05 -1.53 12.83
C SER A 130 -1.50 -0.43 11.91
N LEU A 131 -2.38 0.44 11.46
CA LEU A 131 -2.00 1.59 10.63
C LEU A 131 -1.20 2.60 11.44
N LYS A 132 -0.12 3.09 10.85
CA LYS A 132 0.73 4.13 11.46
C LYS A 132 0.14 5.52 11.23
N LYS A 133 0.61 6.51 11.98
CA LYS A 133 0.11 7.89 11.90
C LYS A 133 0.55 8.64 10.63
N GLY A 134 1.50 8.11 9.86
CA GLY A 134 2.12 8.81 8.72
C GLY A 134 1.12 9.27 7.66
N THR A 135 0.19 8.41 7.25
CA THR A 135 -0.84 8.75 6.26
C THR A 135 -1.80 9.82 6.78
N ALA A 136 -2.25 9.67 8.02
CA ALA A 136 -3.13 10.65 8.67
C ALA A 136 -2.42 12.01 8.85
N ARG A 137 -1.15 12.00 9.27
CA ARG A 137 -0.34 13.21 9.43
C ARG A 137 -0.16 13.96 8.12
N LEU A 138 0.23 13.27 7.04
CA LEU A 138 0.35 13.90 5.72
C LEU A 138 -0.98 14.49 5.27
N THR A 139 -2.08 13.76 5.48
CA THR A 139 -3.42 14.25 5.12
C THR A 139 -3.78 15.50 5.91
N LEU A 140 -3.51 15.54 7.21
CA LEU A 140 -3.80 16.71 8.04
C LEU A 140 -2.97 17.92 7.60
N MET A 141 -1.67 17.74 7.35
CA MET A 141 -0.81 18.80 6.81
C MET A 141 -1.34 19.34 5.48
N ALA A 142 -1.80 18.46 4.58
CA ALA A 142 -2.38 18.88 3.30
C ALA A 142 -3.67 19.70 3.50
N LEU A 143 -4.53 19.32 4.46
CA LEU A 143 -5.73 20.09 4.80
C LEU A 143 -5.41 21.45 5.40
N GLN A 144 -4.41 21.54 6.28
CA GLN A 144 -3.92 22.79 6.89
C GLN A 144 -3.34 23.74 5.83
N GLU A 145 -2.75 23.20 4.77
CA GLU A 145 -2.25 23.94 3.60
C GLU A 145 -3.36 24.23 2.55
N GLY A 146 -4.62 24.04 2.89
CA GLY A 146 -5.78 24.43 2.07
C GLY A 146 -6.18 23.40 0.99
N ILE A 147 -5.62 22.19 0.98
CA ILE A 147 -5.98 21.16 -0.01
C ILE A 147 -7.26 20.43 0.42
N HIS A 148 -8.40 21.13 0.46
CA HIS A 148 -9.66 20.56 0.94
C HIS A 148 -10.27 19.49 0.01
N LYS A 149 -9.83 19.43 -1.25
CA LYS A 149 -10.32 18.44 -2.22
C LYS A 149 -9.54 17.12 -2.19
N ILE A 150 -8.55 17.00 -1.31
CA ILE A 150 -7.72 15.80 -1.22
C ILE A 150 -8.58 14.54 -1.00
N GLU A 151 -8.35 13.56 -1.83
CA GLU A 151 -8.99 12.25 -1.77
C GLU A 151 -8.06 11.20 -1.16
N ILE A 152 -8.58 10.44 -0.23
CA ILE A 152 -7.91 9.28 0.35
C ILE A 152 -8.48 8.03 -0.30
N GLN A 153 -7.64 7.27 -0.99
CA GLN A 153 -8.01 6.07 -1.72
C GLN A 153 -7.54 4.82 -0.97
N PRO A 154 -8.40 4.19 -0.15
CA PRO A 154 -8.06 2.91 0.45
C PRO A 154 -7.83 1.89 -0.65
N THR A 155 -6.69 1.22 -0.62
CA THR A 155 -6.32 0.23 -1.64
C THR A 155 -5.93 -1.06 -0.97
N THR A 156 -6.45 -2.18 -1.49
CA THR A 156 -6.20 -3.51 -0.96
C THR A 156 -5.47 -4.35 -2.01
N ILE A 157 -4.37 -4.98 -1.62
CA ILE A 157 -3.66 -5.95 -2.44
C ILE A 157 -3.75 -7.30 -1.73
N ASN A 158 -4.19 -8.30 -2.48
CA ASN A 158 -4.26 -9.69 -2.05
C ASN A 158 -3.41 -10.58 -2.96
N TYR A 159 -2.73 -11.54 -2.36
CA TYR A 159 -1.94 -12.55 -3.05
C TYR A 159 -2.45 -13.95 -2.68
N SER A 160 -2.51 -14.87 -3.64
CA SER A 160 -2.79 -16.28 -3.34
C SER A 160 -1.61 -16.95 -2.62
N SER A 161 -0.39 -16.47 -2.86
CA SER A 161 0.83 -16.93 -2.18
C SER A 161 1.87 -15.82 -2.16
N PHE A 162 2.71 -15.76 -1.13
CA PHE A 162 3.85 -14.84 -1.09
C PHE A 162 5.10 -15.44 -1.76
N ASN A 163 5.32 -16.75 -1.64
CA ASN A 163 6.57 -17.41 -2.04
C ASN A 163 6.46 -18.24 -3.33
N VAL A 164 5.24 -18.63 -3.73
CA VAL A 164 5.02 -19.46 -4.91
C VAL A 164 4.77 -18.59 -6.14
N VAL A 165 5.32 -19.01 -7.28
CA VAL A 165 5.17 -18.37 -8.60
C VAL A 165 4.79 -19.48 -9.59
N PRO A 166 3.87 -19.25 -10.53
CA PRO A 166 3.03 -18.04 -10.70
C PRO A 166 1.92 -17.93 -9.66
N LYS A 167 1.51 -16.71 -9.32
CA LYS A 167 0.50 -16.44 -8.30
C LYS A 167 -0.67 -15.61 -8.81
N ASN A 168 -1.81 -15.71 -8.15
CA ASN A 168 -2.95 -14.83 -8.40
C ASN A 168 -2.81 -13.56 -7.54
N ILE A 169 -3.16 -12.42 -8.12
CA ILE A 169 -3.11 -11.11 -7.48
C ILE A 169 -4.43 -10.40 -7.69
N GLN A 170 -4.95 -9.80 -6.63
CA GLN A 170 -6.12 -8.94 -6.69
C GLN A 170 -5.77 -7.56 -6.12
N VAL A 171 -6.06 -6.52 -6.88
CA VAL A 171 -5.91 -5.13 -6.45
C VAL A 171 -7.29 -4.48 -6.45
N HIS A 172 -7.69 -3.93 -5.33
CA HIS A 172 -8.94 -3.20 -5.20
C HIS A 172 -8.65 -1.75 -4.81
N PHE A 173 -8.89 -0.84 -5.73
CA PHE A 173 -8.99 0.58 -5.46
C PHE A 173 -10.39 0.86 -4.94
N ASN A 174 -10.54 0.84 -3.60
CA ASN A 174 -11.85 0.97 -2.95
C ASN A 174 -12.36 2.41 -3.04
N LYS A 175 -13.59 2.66 -2.64
CA LYS A 175 -14.20 4.00 -2.66
C LYS A 175 -13.35 5.02 -1.91
N ALA A 176 -12.92 6.07 -2.61
CA ALA A 176 -12.21 7.18 -2.00
C ALA A 176 -13.10 7.96 -1.04
N PHE A 177 -12.49 8.59 -0.04
CA PHE A 177 -13.16 9.51 0.86
C PHE A 177 -12.37 10.82 1.03
N LYS A 178 -13.06 11.89 1.31
CA LYS A 178 -12.46 13.17 1.69
C LYS A 178 -12.27 13.22 3.20
N ALA A 179 -11.13 13.76 3.65
CA ALA A 179 -10.79 13.82 5.07
C ALA A 179 -11.24 15.13 5.76
N ASN A 180 -11.64 16.14 4.99
CA ASN A 180 -12.11 17.44 5.52
C ASN A 180 -13.38 17.36 6.37
N GLY A 181 -14.14 16.26 6.29
CA GLY A 181 -15.30 16.03 7.15
C GLY A 181 -15.01 15.30 8.46
N ILE A 182 -13.74 15.04 8.80
CA ILE A 182 -13.37 14.45 10.09
C ILE A 182 -13.31 15.56 11.12
N LEU A 183 -14.24 15.52 12.08
CA LEU A 183 -14.25 16.46 13.21
C LEU A 183 -13.18 16.05 14.23
N TYR A 184 -12.41 17.01 14.73
CA TYR A 184 -11.38 16.75 15.74
C TYR A 184 -11.13 17.99 16.61
N SER A 185 -10.83 17.75 17.89
CA SER A 185 -10.38 18.79 18.83
C SER A 185 -8.87 18.86 18.93
N LYS A 186 -8.20 17.70 18.77
CA LYS A 186 -6.74 17.54 18.79
C LYS A 186 -6.29 16.71 17.60
N GLU A 187 -5.08 16.91 17.15
CA GLU A 187 -4.50 16.11 16.03
C GLU A 187 -4.55 14.60 16.29
N THR A 188 -4.38 14.17 17.53
CA THR A 188 -4.48 12.75 17.94
C THR A 188 -5.86 12.17 17.63
N ASP A 189 -6.91 12.96 17.78
CA ASP A 189 -8.30 12.54 17.52
C ASP A 189 -8.50 12.39 16.01
N PHE A 190 -7.97 13.36 15.23
CA PHE A 190 -7.96 13.26 13.78
C PHE A 190 -7.26 11.97 13.31
N TYR A 191 -6.04 11.68 13.81
CA TYR A 191 -5.29 10.49 13.42
C TYR A 191 -6.04 9.21 13.76
N SER A 192 -6.69 9.15 14.90
CA SER A 192 -7.47 7.98 15.34
C SER A 192 -8.67 7.74 14.41
N GLN A 193 -9.51 8.78 14.23
CA GLN A 193 -10.71 8.68 13.38
C GLN A 193 -10.35 8.41 11.92
N PHE A 194 -9.31 9.07 11.40
CA PHE A 194 -8.79 8.83 10.06
C PHE A 194 -8.39 7.37 9.87
N ASN A 195 -7.59 6.83 10.81
CA ASN A 195 -7.11 5.45 10.73
C ASN A 195 -8.25 4.42 10.85
N ILE A 196 -9.28 4.69 11.66
CA ILE A 196 -10.49 3.86 11.74
C ILE A 196 -11.19 3.82 10.38
N LYS A 197 -11.39 4.98 9.75
CA LYS A 197 -12.04 5.09 8.44
C LYS A 197 -11.22 4.42 7.33
N LEU A 198 -9.91 4.65 7.32
CA LEU A 198 -8.99 4.05 6.37
C LEU A 198 -8.94 2.52 6.52
N LYS A 199 -8.83 2.03 7.75
CA LYS A 199 -8.83 0.60 8.08
C LYS A 199 -10.06 -0.09 7.53
N LYS A 200 -11.26 0.44 7.83
CA LYS A 200 -12.53 -0.08 7.27
C LYS A 200 -12.52 -0.11 5.74
N GLY A 201 -11.92 0.90 5.11
CA GLY A 201 -11.81 0.98 3.66
C GLY A 201 -10.91 -0.12 3.06
N ILE A 202 -9.77 -0.42 3.69
CA ILE A 202 -8.83 -1.47 3.25
C ILE A 202 -9.41 -2.86 3.54
N GLU A 203 -9.96 -3.08 4.75
CA GLU A 203 -10.47 -4.39 5.19
C GLU A 203 -11.66 -4.88 4.36
N LYS A 204 -12.40 -3.98 3.71
CA LYS A 204 -13.58 -4.33 2.93
C LYS A 204 -13.33 -5.41 1.86
N LYS A 205 -12.12 -5.46 1.30
CA LYS A 205 -11.73 -6.39 0.23
C LYS A 205 -10.49 -7.20 0.58
N LEU A 206 -10.07 -7.17 1.84
CA LEU A 206 -8.90 -7.89 2.30
C LEU A 206 -9.23 -9.39 2.48
N ILE A 207 -8.40 -10.22 1.88
CA ILE A 207 -8.38 -11.66 2.14
C ILE A 207 -7.50 -11.88 3.38
N THR A 208 -8.05 -12.59 4.36
CA THR A 208 -7.37 -12.90 5.61
C THR A 208 -7.15 -14.41 5.74
N ASN A 209 -6.35 -14.82 6.71
CA ASN A 209 -6.15 -16.25 7.01
C ASN A 209 -7.46 -17.03 7.22
N LYS A 210 -8.54 -16.35 7.61
CA LYS A 210 -9.85 -16.98 7.84
C LYS A 210 -10.64 -17.27 6.57
N ASN A 211 -10.44 -16.46 5.51
CA ASN A 211 -11.21 -16.51 4.28
C ASN A 211 -10.33 -16.72 3.02
N HIS A 212 -9.07 -17.16 3.20
CA HIS A 212 -8.16 -17.43 2.08
C HIS A 212 -8.52 -18.78 1.45
N PRO A 213 -8.90 -18.84 0.16
CA PRO A 213 -9.37 -20.08 -0.49
C PRO A 213 -8.34 -21.22 -0.43
N ASP A 214 -7.09 -20.91 -0.79
CA ASP A 214 -6.01 -21.91 -0.85
C ASP A 214 -5.59 -22.41 0.54
N LEU A 215 -5.75 -21.61 1.60
CA LEU A 215 -5.44 -22.02 2.97
C LEU A 215 -6.47 -23.00 3.51
N GLN A 216 -7.73 -22.88 3.11
CA GLN A 216 -8.75 -23.88 3.46
C GLN A 216 -8.44 -25.23 2.80
N GLU A 217 -7.99 -25.20 1.56
CA GLU A 217 -7.59 -26.38 0.81
C GLU A 217 -6.32 -27.03 1.40
N ILE A 218 -5.27 -26.25 1.64
CA ILE A 218 -4.02 -26.71 2.28
C ILE A 218 -4.27 -27.27 3.68
N THR A 219 -5.15 -26.64 4.46
CA THR A 219 -5.52 -27.12 5.81
C THR A 219 -6.28 -28.44 5.73
N SER A 220 -7.16 -28.59 4.74
CA SER A 220 -7.86 -29.86 4.49
C SER A 220 -6.91 -31.00 4.08
N TYR A 221 -5.93 -30.72 3.23
CA TYR A 221 -4.89 -31.70 2.84
C TYR A 221 -4.00 -32.09 4.01
N LYS A 222 -3.52 -31.14 4.81
CA LYS A 222 -2.74 -31.42 6.02
C LYS A 222 -3.50 -32.29 7.02
N ASN A 223 -4.78 -32.00 7.25
CA ASN A 223 -5.62 -32.78 8.16
C ASN A 223 -5.84 -34.18 7.64
N LYS A 224 -6.10 -34.39 6.34
CA LYS A 224 -6.20 -35.69 5.70
C LYS A 224 -4.91 -36.52 5.82
N THR A 225 -3.75 -35.85 5.61
CA THR A 225 -2.44 -36.50 5.71
C THR A 225 -2.09 -36.90 7.15
N LEU A 226 -2.41 -36.05 8.13
CA LEU A 226 -2.22 -36.31 9.54
C LEU A 226 -3.14 -37.48 10.03
N GLN A 227 -4.39 -37.53 9.57
CA GLN A 227 -5.29 -38.66 9.86
C GLN A 227 -4.75 -39.96 9.28
N LYS A 228 -4.25 -39.95 8.03
CA LYS A 228 -3.68 -41.13 7.37
C LYS A 228 -2.44 -41.65 8.10
N ASN A 229 -1.55 -40.75 8.53
CA ASN A 229 -0.35 -41.12 9.28
C ASN A 229 -0.65 -41.64 10.69
N ASN A 230 -1.70 -41.15 11.34
CA ASN A 230 -2.15 -41.64 12.64
C ASN A 230 -2.83 -43.04 12.55
N LEU A 231 -3.44 -43.35 11.41
CA LEU A 231 -4.01 -44.69 11.14
C LEU A 231 -2.91 -45.72 10.85
N ILE A 232 -1.78 -45.30 10.23
CA ILE A 232 -0.63 -46.17 9.95
C ILE A 232 0.18 -46.46 11.23
N LYS A 233 0.19 -45.57 12.21
CA LYS A 233 0.86 -45.77 13.50
C LYS A 233 0.07 -46.58 14.51
N LYS A 234 -1.19 -46.91 14.22
CA LYS A 234 -2.06 -47.74 15.08
C LYS A 234 -2.23 -49.21 14.59
N LYS A 235 -1.47 -49.59 13.57
CA LYS A 235 -1.27 -50.98 13.15
C LYS A 235 0.15 -51.41 13.46
#